data_94e143e5af2ae5d30f0992bd96d732d6
#
_entry.id   94e143e5af2ae5d30f0992bd96d732d6
#
_cell.length_a   1.000
_cell.length_b   1.000
_cell.length_c   1.000
_cell.angle_alpha   90.00
_cell.angle_beta   90.00
_cell.angle_gamma   90.00
#
_symmetry.space_group_name_H-M   'P 1'
#
loop_
_entity.id
_entity.type
_entity.pdbx_description
1 polymer ?
#
loop_
_entity_poly.entity_id
_entity_poly.type
_entity_poly.pdbx_seq_one_letter_code
_entity_poly.pdbx_strand_id
1 'polypeptide(L)' 'MAKLRYHIRYPEEHIPEPILHQIGQEFQVVTSIRRADVRETTGWLDVEFVGEADEIERAIDGLRQKGCVVDPIELNVIE' A
#
# COMPACT_ATOMS: atom_id res chain seq x y z
N MET A 1 -15.94 2.17 8.43
CA MET A 1 -14.51 2.05 8.11
C MET A 1 -14.28 0.77 7.34
N ALA A 2 -13.42 0.84 6.34
CA ALA A 2 -13.08 -0.31 5.53
C ALA A 2 -11.69 -0.84 5.89
N LYS A 3 -11.48 -2.13 5.68
CA LYS A 3 -10.17 -2.77 5.75
C LYS A 3 -9.92 -3.42 4.41
N LEU A 4 -8.94 -2.91 3.67
CA LEU A 4 -8.62 -3.40 2.34
C LEU A 4 -7.15 -3.74 2.28
N ARG A 5 -6.81 -4.82 1.61
CA ARG A 5 -5.42 -5.26 1.46
C ARG A 5 -4.96 -5.12 0.02
N TYR A 6 -3.71 -4.71 -0.12
CA TYR A 6 -3.09 -4.48 -1.42
C TYR A 6 -1.68 -5.05 -1.44
N HIS A 7 -1.32 -5.57 -2.60
CA HIS A 7 0.04 -5.97 -2.90
C HIS A 7 0.70 -4.80 -3.65
N ILE A 8 1.78 -4.28 -3.08
CA ILE A 8 2.45 -3.08 -3.60
C ILE A 8 3.86 -3.47 -4.03
N ARG A 9 4.20 -3.17 -5.29
CA ARG A 9 5.56 -3.33 -5.79
C ARG A 9 6.14 -1.95 -6.04
N TYR A 10 7.33 -1.71 -5.51
CA TYR A 10 8.02 -0.44 -5.65
C TYR A 10 8.90 -0.44 -6.88
N PRO A 11 9.00 0.70 -7.60
CA PRO A 11 10.09 0.89 -8.53
C PRO A 11 11.42 0.96 -7.75
N GLU A 12 12.48 0.52 -8.37
CA GLU A 12 13.82 0.46 -7.77
C GLU A 12 14.24 1.80 -7.15
N GLU A 13 13.96 2.88 -7.82
CA GLU A 13 14.31 4.24 -7.41
C GLU A 13 13.63 4.68 -6.11
N HIS A 14 12.53 4.05 -5.75
CA HIS A 14 11.76 4.41 -4.53
C HIS A 14 11.99 3.47 -3.35
N ILE A 15 12.77 2.42 -3.53
CA ILE A 15 12.98 1.44 -2.45
C ILE A 15 13.49 2.09 -1.16
N PRO A 16 14.43 3.04 -1.20
CA PRO A 16 14.91 3.66 0.05
C PRO A 16 13.98 4.72 0.62
N GLU A 17 12.89 5.09 -0.06
CA GLU A 17 11.99 6.13 0.40
C GLU A 17 10.92 5.58 1.34
N PRO A 18 10.57 6.31 2.42
CA PRO A 18 9.52 5.87 3.33
C PRO A 18 8.12 6.16 2.76
N ILE A 19 7.78 5.54 1.63
CA ILE A 19 6.54 5.82 0.89
C ILE A 19 5.31 5.58 1.74
N LEU A 20 5.25 4.46 2.47
CA LEU A 20 4.08 4.15 3.30
C LEU A 20 3.89 5.17 4.42
N HIS A 21 4.98 5.63 5.01
CA HIS A 21 4.92 6.67 6.03
C HIS A 21 4.34 7.97 5.45
N GLN A 22 4.80 8.36 4.27
CA GLN A 22 4.31 9.55 3.58
C GLN A 22 2.81 9.42 3.26
N ILE A 23 2.39 8.27 2.76
CA ILE A 23 0.98 8.03 2.45
C ILE A 23 0.12 8.09 3.70
N GLY A 24 0.58 7.53 4.81
CA GLY A 24 -0.14 7.59 6.08
C GLY A 24 -0.26 9.00 6.62
N GLN A 25 0.67 9.90 6.27
CA GLN A 25 0.61 11.31 6.66
C GLN A 25 -0.27 12.14 5.73
N GLU A 26 -0.26 11.85 4.43
CA GLU A 26 -1.04 12.61 3.45
C GLU A 26 -2.53 12.26 3.48
N PHE A 27 -2.85 11.03 3.79
CA PHE A 27 -4.23 10.52 3.74
C PHE A 27 -4.63 9.98 5.11
N GLN A 28 -5.93 10.04 5.39
CA GLN A 28 -6.45 9.55 6.68
C GLN A 28 -6.65 8.04 6.62
N VAL A 29 -5.55 7.32 6.54
CA VAL A 29 -5.54 5.87 6.53
C VAL A 29 -4.49 5.36 7.50
N VAL A 30 -4.76 4.20 8.09
CA VAL A 30 -3.78 3.48 8.90
C VAL A 30 -3.29 2.31 8.07
N THR A 31 -1.97 2.18 7.99
CA THR A 31 -1.34 1.12 7.21
C THR A 31 -0.71 0.09 8.14
N SER A 32 -0.88 -1.18 7.81
CA SER A 32 -0.24 -2.28 8.53
C SER A 32 0.41 -3.21 7.52
N ILE A 33 1.72 -3.37 7.62
CA ILE A 33 2.46 -4.27 6.76
C ILE A 33 2.21 -5.69 7.25
N ARG A 34 1.66 -6.54 6.38
CA ARG A 34 1.38 -7.94 6.69
C ARG A 34 2.52 -8.84 6.26
N ARG A 35 3.13 -8.53 5.12
CA ARG A 35 4.28 -9.25 4.58
C ARG A 35 5.12 -8.27 3.78
N ALA A 36 6.41 -8.52 3.71
CA ALA A 36 7.32 -7.66 2.96
C ALA A 36 8.54 -8.45 2.49
N ASP A 37 9.06 -8.06 1.33
CA ASP A 37 10.35 -8.52 0.85
C ASP A 37 11.01 -7.32 0.15
N VAL A 38 11.99 -6.72 0.80
CA VAL A 38 12.68 -5.55 0.28
C VAL A 38 14.14 -5.91 0.04
N ARG A 39 14.58 -5.77 -1.21
CA ARG A 39 15.94 -6.06 -1.65
C ARG A 39 16.55 -4.81 -2.30
N GLU A 40 17.80 -4.90 -2.74
CA GLU A 40 18.48 -3.75 -3.34
C GLU A 40 17.77 -3.22 -4.59
N THR A 41 17.26 -4.11 -5.44
CA THR A 41 16.68 -3.73 -6.72
C THR A 41 15.19 -4.02 -6.84
N THR A 42 14.61 -4.71 -5.85
CA THR A 42 13.18 -5.06 -5.87
C THR A 42 12.61 -4.91 -4.48
N GLY A 43 11.34 -4.59 -4.43
CA GLY A 43 10.64 -4.54 -3.15
C GLY A 43 9.15 -4.71 -3.36
N TRP A 44 8.53 -5.50 -2.49
CA TRP A 44 7.07 -5.61 -2.48
C TRP A 44 6.58 -5.70 -1.04
N LEU A 45 5.37 -5.24 -0.85
CA LEU A 45 4.68 -5.27 0.44
C LEU A 45 3.25 -5.73 0.26
N ASP A 46 2.76 -6.51 1.21
CA ASP A 46 1.34 -6.74 1.38
C ASP A 46 0.89 -5.89 2.56
N VAL A 47 0.03 -4.93 2.31
CA VAL A 47 -0.35 -3.91 3.28
C VAL A 47 -1.86 -3.89 3.45
N GLU A 48 -2.30 -3.83 4.71
CA GLU A 48 -3.70 -3.59 5.03
C GLU A 48 -3.90 -2.10 5.29
N PHE A 49 -4.89 -1.53 4.61
CA PHE A 49 -5.29 -0.14 4.80
C PHE A 49 -6.61 -0.10 5.54
N VAL A 50 -6.67 0.71 6.58
CA VAL A 50 -7.89 0.92 7.37
C VAL A 50 -8.28 2.39 7.28
N GLY A 51 -9.53 2.66 6.92
CA GLY A 51 -10.04 4.01 6.78
C GLY A 51 -11.35 4.01 6.01
N GLU A 52 -11.81 5.19 5.64
CA GLU A 52 -12.95 5.31 4.75
C GLU A 52 -12.58 4.80 3.35
N ALA A 53 -13.50 4.11 2.69
CA ALA A 53 -13.20 3.45 1.42
C ALA A 53 -12.67 4.43 0.36
N ASP A 54 -13.27 5.62 0.27
CA ASP A 54 -12.83 6.63 -0.70
C ASP A 54 -11.45 7.20 -0.35
N GLU A 55 -11.14 7.32 0.93
CA GLU A 55 -9.81 7.79 1.34
C GLU A 55 -8.74 6.74 1.05
N ILE A 56 -9.06 5.47 1.23
CA ILE A 56 -8.15 4.38 0.85
C ILE A 56 -7.88 4.43 -0.65
N GLU A 57 -8.91 4.62 -1.49
CA GLU A 57 -8.71 4.74 -2.94
C GLU A 57 -7.81 5.92 -3.30
N ARG A 58 -7.97 7.04 -2.62
CA ARG A 58 -7.10 8.21 -2.84
C ARG A 58 -5.65 7.91 -2.46
N ALA A 59 -5.45 7.19 -1.38
CA ALA A 59 -4.11 6.76 -0.95
C ALA A 59 -3.48 5.83 -1.98
N ILE A 60 -4.25 4.89 -2.53
CA ILE A 60 -3.77 3.97 -3.56
C ILE A 60 -3.41 4.74 -4.83
N ASP A 61 -4.23 5.70 -5.24
CA ASP A 61 -3.89 6.56 -6.38
C ASP A 61 -2.60 7.34 -6.13
N GLY A 62 -2.40 7.81 -4.90
CA GLY A 62 -1.16 8.49 -4.52
C GLY A 62 0.07 7.59 -4.69
N LEU A 63 -0.05 6.32 -4.32
CA LEU A 63 1.02 5.33 -4.52
C LEU A 63 1.29 5.10 -6.00
N ARG A 64 0.24 4.97 -6.81
CA ARG A 64 0.37 4.78 -8.25
C ARG A 64 1.04 5.97 -8.92
N GLN A 65 0.74 7.17 -8.47
CA GLN A 65 1.38 8.39 -8.99
C GLN A 65 2.86 8.43 -8.66
N LYS A 66 3.29 7.78 -7.59
CA LYS A 66 4.70 7.65 -7.25
C LYS A 66 5.40 6.51 -7.99
N GLY A 67 4.69 5.85 -8.89
CA GLY A 67 5.25 4.79 -9.72
C GLY A 67 5.11 3.38 -9.14
N CYS A 68 4.40 3.23 -8.04
CA CYS A 68 4.16 1.91 -7.47
C CYS A 68 3.11 1.15 -8.27
N VAL A 69 3.29 -0.16 -8.37
CA VAL A 69 2.27 -1.05 -8.92
C VAL A 69 1.47 -1.58 -7.73
N VAL A 70 0.18 -1.28 -7.72
CA VAL A 70 -0.69 -1.63 -6.60
C VAL A 70 -1.83 -2.49 -7.10
N ASP A 71 -1.91 -3.70 -6.59
CA ASP A 71 -2.95 -4.66 -6.93
C ASP A 71 -3.75 -5.04 -5.68
N PRO A 72 -5.07 -5.08 -5.77
CA PRO A 72 -5.87 -5.51 -4.64
C PRO A 72 -5.66 -7.00 -4.36
N ILE A 73 -5.60 -7.35 -3.09
CA ILE A 73 -5.57 -8.75 -2.67
C ILE A 73 -7.00 -9.14 -2.37
N GLU A 74 -7.54 -10.07 -3.15
CA GLU A 74 -8.84 -10.62 -2.86
C GLU A 74 -8.73 -11.52 -1.65
N LEU A 75 -9.36 -11.08 -0.58
CA LEU A 75 -9.55 -11.96 0.54
C LEU A 75 -10.74 -12.83 0.22
N ASN A 76 -10.50 -14.10 -0.03
CA ASN A 76 -11.56 -15.08 -0.02
C ASN A 76 -12.03 -15.21 1.42
N VAL A 77 -12.75 -14.21 1.86
CA VAL A 77 -13.37 -14.28 3.16
C VAL A 77 -14.63 -15.09 2.98
N ILE A 78 -14.52 -16.31 3.31
CA ILE A 78 -15.71 -17.14 3.47
C ILE A 78 -16.19 -16.93 4.89
N GLU A 79 -17.17 -16.12 5.00
CA GLU A 79 -17.82 -15.91 6.28
C GLU A 79 -19.15 -16.58 6.34
#